data_d4daed56688e546478b60a2438c7843e
#
_entry.id   d4daed56688e546478b60a2438c7843e
#
_cell.length_a   1.000
_cell.length_b   1.000
_cell.length_c   1.000
_cell.angle_alpha   90.00
_cell.angle_beta   90.00
_cell.angle_gamma   90.00
#
_symmetry.space_group_name_H-M   'P 1'
#
loop_
_entity.id
_entity.type
_entity.pdbx_description
1 polymer ?
#
loop_
_entity_poly.entity_id
_entity_poly.type
_entity_poly.pdbx_seq_one_letter_code
_entity_poly.pdbx_strand_id
1 'polypeptide(L)'
;MTTDASPLASTGTSTSPSRPRATGRVTLADVARLAEVSPITVSRALRGERAVHPDLVARVKSAAQRLGYVPDPAARALASRHSAHVAVLIPMLSNALFVDLLEEVQRTLRAAGYQSLIGVTHYDIGEEEQLLREQLQHRPAGLMVTGLDRSEATRALIAQSGVPCVHLMELSEVPGVYSVGFSQADAAATLTRHLLSRGRRRIAFAAAQLDPRTMQRREGWRRELKAAGAYDATLEWLNPAPSSLALGGQMLEQILELKRPVDAIFFCNDDLAQGALLAALRLGVAVPERIAIAGFNDLTGSDQMLPALTTVRTPRGEVGAAAARMLLALMRGEGVAQPAVDAGYQLMVRAST
;
A
#
# COMPACT_ATOMS: atom_id res chain seq x y z
N MET A 1 -58.41 21.83 -69.00
CA MET A 1 -58.50 20.35 -69.09
C MET A 1 -57.17 19.84 -68.56
N THR A 2 -57.19 19.29 -67.52
CA THR A 2 -57.19 18.09 -66.82
C THR A 2 -56.55 18.30 -65.44
N THR A 3 -57.29 17.96 -64.49
CA THR A 3 -57.04 17.77 -63.07
C THR A 3 -55.95 16.75 -62.84
N ASP A 4 -55.07 16.98 -61.84
CA ASP A 4 -54.52 15.86 -61.13
C ASP A 4 -54.30 16.17 -59.63
N ALA A 5 -54.80 15.27 -58.80
CA ALA A 5 -54.85 15.35 -57.37
C ALA A 5 -53.65 14.67 -56.74
N SER A 6 -52.95 15.35 -55.81
CA SER A 6 -51.95 14.75 -54.96
C SER A 6 -52.60 14.06 -53.75
N PRO A 7 -52.13 12.87 -53.36
CA PRO A 7 -52.49 12.24 -52.09
C PRO A 7 -51.52 12.60 -50.97
N LEU A 8 -52.08 12.78 -49.79
CA LEU A 8 -51.51 13.05 -48.49
C LEU A 8 -50.45 11.95 -48.11
N ALA A 9 -49.25 12.36 -47.77
CA ALA A 9 -48.20 11.50 -47.19
C ALA A 9 -48.39 11.43 -45.68
N SER A 10 -48.62 10.23 -45.17
CA SER A 10 -48.66 9.87 -43.77
C SER A 10 -47.22 9.90 -43.18
N THR A 11 -47.00 10.72 -42.15
CA THR A 11 -45.80 10.74 -41.36
C THR A 11 -45.75 9.51 -40.46
N GLY A 12 -45.06 8.47 -40.89
CA GLY A 12 -44.67 7.33 -40.07
C GLY A 12 -43.48 7.70 -39.20
N THR A 13 -43.67 7.80 -37.88
CA THR A 13 -42.60 7.89 -36.90
C THR A 13 -41.83 6.57 -36.86
N SER A 14 -40.68 6.56 -37.56
CA SER A 14 -39.72 5.47 -37.51
C SER A 14 -39.00 5.45 -36.15
N THR A 15 -39.42 4.59 -35.22
CA THR A 15 -38.65 4.19 -34.07
C THR A 15 -37.55 3.23 -34.51
N SER A 16 -36.34 3.76 -34.69
CA SER A 16 -35.16 2.93 -34.97
C SER A 16 -34.92 1.95 -33.80
N PRO A 17 -34.78 0.64 -34.04
CA PRO A 17 -34.41 -0.30 -33.02
C PRO A 17 -32.97 -0.03 -32.58
N SER A 18 -32.74 0.21 -31.30
CA SER A 18 -31.41 0.32 -30.71
C SER A 18 -30.63 -0.95 -30.95
N ARG A 19 -29.49 -0.85 -31.66
CA ARG A 19 -28.54 -1.95 -31.90
C ARG A 19 -28.15 -2.59 -30.55
N PRO A 20 -28.23 -3.93 -30.40
CA PRO A 20 -27.70 -4.59 -29.22
C PRO A 20 -26.19 -4.36 -29.15
N ARG A 21 -25.68 -3.84 -28.03
CA ARG A 21 -24.26 -3.75 -27.78
C ARG A 21 -23.67 -5.16 -27.67
N ALA A 22 -22.56 -5.43 -28.39
CA ALA A 22 -21.93 -6.72 -28.65
C ALA A 22 -21.30 -7.44 -27.44
N THR A 23 -21.64 -7.15 -26.18
CA THR A 23 -20.96 -7.72 -24.99
C THR A 23 -21.72 -8.83 -24.29
N GLY A 24 -22.96 -9.17 -24.68
CA GLY A 24 -23.73 -10.24 -24.03
C GLY A 24 -24.06 -10.01 -22.53
N ARG A 25 -23.62 -8.90 -21.94
CA ARG A 25 -23.87 -8.59 -20.52
C ARG A 25 -25.24 -7.97 -20.32
N VAL A 26 -25.92 -8.43 -19.25
CA VAL A 26 -27.18 -7.82 -18.80
C VAL A 26 -26.96 -6.34 -18.49
N THR A 27 -27.83 -5.49 -19.01
CA THR A 27 -27.76 -4.04 -18.87
C THR A 27 -28.79 -3.52 -17.87
N LEU A 28 -28.61 -2.28 -17.43
CA LEU A 28 -29.58 -1.56 -16.62
C LEU A 28 -30.95 -1.44 -17.33
N ALA A 29 -30.95 -1.37 -18.65
CA ALA A 29 -32.17 -1.35 -19.46
C ALA A 29 -32.94 -2.70 -19.43
N ASP A 30 -32.24 -3.82 -19.34
CA ASP A 30 -32.87 -5.14 -19.22
C ASP A 30 -33.54 -5.30 -17.86
N VAL A 31 -32.89 -4.81 -16.78
CA VAL A 31 -33.51 -4.77 -15.44
C VAL A 31 -34.74 -3.86 -15.44
N ALA A 32 -34.66 -2.70 -16.09
CA ALA A 32 -35.76 -1.78 -16.20
C ALA A 32 -36.99 -2.40 -16.91
N ARG A 33 -36.74 -3.15 -17.97
CA ARG A 33 -37.75 -3.87 -18.72
C ARG A 33 -38.42 -4.94 -17.86
N LEU A 34 -37.63 -5.77 -17.15
CA LEU A 34 -38.15 -6.83 -16.30
C LEU A 34 -38.88 -6.29 -15.05
N ALA A 35 -38.44 -5.17 -14.51
CA ALA A 35 -39.04 -4.52 -13.35
C ALA A 35 -40.21 -3.57 -13.74
N GLU A 36 -40.48 -3.37 -15.04
CA GLU A 36 -41.51 -2.47 -15.58
C GLU A 36 -41.38 -1.02 -15.04
N VAL A 37 -40.18 -0.51 -15.04
CA VAL A 37 -39.87 0.86 -14.59
C VAL A 37 -38.86 1.52 -15.55
N SER A 38 -38.65 2.82 -15.41
CA SER A 38 -37.65 3.52 -16.21
C SER A 38 -36.22 3.15 -15.78
N PRO A 39 -35.19 3.20 -16.67
CA PRO A 39 -33.79 3.00 -16.30
C PRO A 39 -33.32 3.94 -15.18
N ILE A 40 -33.84 5.17 -15.14
CA ILE A 40 -33.53 6.12 -14.07
C ILE A 40 -34.07 5.62 -12.73
N THR A 41 -35.29 5.05 -12.70
CA THR A 41 -35.87 4.45 -11.49
C THR A 41 -35.04 3.27 -11.00
N VAL A 42 -34.58 2.38 -11.91
CA VAL A 42 -33.67 1.27 -11.56
C VAL A 42 -32.42 1.81 -10.93
N SER A 43 -31.77 2.80 -11.55
CA SER A 43 -30.55 3.42 -11.03
C SER A 43 -30.73 3.97 -9.62
N ARG A 44 -31.83 4.72 -9.39
CA ARG A 44 -32.16 5.29 -8.08
C ARG A 44 -32.49 4.23 -7.03
N ALA A 45 -33.27 3.21 -7.40
CA ALA A 45 -33.63 2.10 -6.52
C ALA A 45 -32.38 1.29 -6.07
N LEU A 46 -31.47 1.00 -6.99
CA LEU A 46 -30.23 0.26 -6.68
C LEU A 46 -29.24 1.10 -5.83
N ARG A 47 -29.31 2.43 -5.89
CA ARG A 47 -28.53 3.34 -5.04
C ARG A 47 -29.15 3.57 -3.65
N GLY A 48 -30.34 3.08 -3.41
CA GLY A 48 -31.04 3.26 -2.13
C GLY A 48 -31.52 4.69 -1.88
N GLU A 49 -31.79 5.47 -2.93
CA GLU A 49 -32.34 6.84 -2.82
C GLU A 49 -33.71 6.81 -2.15
N ARG A 50 -33.89 7.62 -1.09
CA ARG A 50 -35.11 7.68 -0.30
C ARG A 50 -36.36 8.09 -1.11
N ALA A 51 -36.20 8.68 -2.29
CA ALA A 51 -37.26 9.10 -3.17
C ALA A 51 -37.95 7.95 -3.96
N VAL A 52 -37.49 6.70 -3.81
CA VAL A 52 -38.08 5.54 -4.51
C VAL A 52 -38.92 4.73 -3.53
N HIS A 53 -40.19 4.46 -3.89
CA HIS A 53 -41.10 3.69 -3.07
C HIS A 53 -40.52 2.29 -2.73
N PRO A 54 -40.66 1.77 -1.49
CA PRO A 54 -40.09 0.48 -1.08
C PRO A 54 -40.45 -0.69 -1.99
N ASP A 55 -41.68 -0.78 -2.46
CA ASP A 55 -42.13 -1.84 -3.36
C ASP A 55 -41.40 -1.82 -4.71
N LEU A 56 -41.16 -0.62 -5.25
CA LEU A 56 -40.37 -0.47 -6.46
C LEU A 56 -38.89 -0.90 -6.24
N VAL A 57 -38.32 -0.58 -5.07
CA VAL A 57 -36.98 -1.03 -4.70
C VAL A 57 -36.93 -2.55 -4.65
N ALA A 58 -37.92 -3.20 -4.03
CA ALA A 58 -37.99 -4.67 -3.95
C ALA A 58 -38.12 -5.31 -5.34
N ARG A 59 -39.01 -4.78 -6.21
CA ARG A 59 -39.17 -5.26 -7.60
C ARG A 59 -37.86 -5.12 -8.40
N VAL A 60 -37.20 -3.98 -8.33
CA VAL A 60 -35.94 -3.72 -9.03
C VAL A 60 -34.83 -4.66 -8.53
N LYS A 61 -34.69 -4.86 -7.22
CA LYS A 61 -33.71 -5.78 -6.65
C LYS A 61 -33.98 -7.22 -7.09
N SER A 62 -35.23 -7.68 -7.07
CA SER A 62 -35.62 -9.00 -7.54
C SER A 62 -35.30 -9.19 -9.03
N ALA A 63 -35.64 -8.21 -9.87
CA ALA A 63 -35.34 -8.25 -11.30
C ALA A 63 -33.83 -8.30 -11.57
N ALA A 64 -33.05 -7.47 -10.88
CA ALA A 64 -31.59 -7.47 -10.98
C ALA A 64 -30.98 -8.83 -10.58
N GLN A 65 -31.46 -9.43 -9.49
CA GLN A 65 -31.01 -10.73 -9.02
C GLN A 65 -31.34 -11.86 -10.00
N ARG A 66 -32.57 -11.89 -10.52
CA ARG A 66 -33.02 -12.89 -11.51
C ARG A 66 -32.22 -12.84 -12.81
N LEU A 67 -31.82 -11.65 -13.23
CA LEU A 67 -31.03 -11.46 -14.44
C LEU A 67 -29.52 -11.61 -14.20
N GLY A 68 -29.05 -11.75 -12.95
CA GLY A 68 -27.63 -11.70 -12.62
C GLY A 68 -27.00 -10.34 -12.94
N TYR A 69 -27.77 -9.24 -12.86
CA TYR A 69 -27.27 -7.91 -13.17
C TYR A 69 -26.29 -7.44 -12.11
N VAL A 70 -25.08 -7.12 -12.55
CA VAL A 70 -24.05 -6.46 -11.73
C VAL A 70 -23.93 -5.02 -12.25
N PRO A 71 -24.15 -4.01 -11.38
CA PRO A 71 -23.97 -2.60 -11.77
C PRO A 71 -22.56 -2.37 -12.31
N ASP A 72 -22.45 -1.72 -13.46
CA ASP A 72 -21.19 -1.33 -14.06
C ASP A 72 -20.57 -0.14 -13.28
N PRO A 73 -19.42 -0.31 -12.62
CA PRO A 73 -18.74 0.78 -11.90
C PRO A 73 -18.34 1.93 -12.81
N ALA A 74 -17.94 1.64 -14.07
CA ALA A 74 -17.55 2.66 -15.03
C ALA A 74 -18.75 3.53 -15.46
N ALA A 75 -19.90 2.91 -15.71
CA ALA A 75 -21.14 3.65 -16.00
C ALA A 75 -21.58 4.50 -14.80
N ARG A 76 -21.39 3.99 -13.58
CA ARG A 76 -21.67 4.74 -12.34
C ARG A 76 -20.73 5.93 -12.18
N ALA A 77 -19.43 5.73 -12.36
CA ALA A 77 -18.42 6.78 -12.26
C ALA A 77 -18.67 7.90 -13.29
N LEU A 78 -19.05 7.51 -14.52
CA LEU A 78 -19.42 8.48 -15.58
C LEU A 78 -20.65 9.31 -15.19
N ALA A 79 -21.67 8.68 -14.60
CA ALA A 79 -22.91 9.34 -14.22
C ALA A 79 -22.76 10.22 -12.98
N SER A 80 -21.96 9.81 -11.99
CA SER A 80 -21.78 10.52 -10.71
C SER A 80 -20.58 11.47 -10.71
N ARG A 81 -19.68 11.38 -11.68
CA ARG A 81 -18.35 12.02 -11.71
C ARG A 81 -17.43 11.61 -10.53
N HIS A 82 -17.79 10.58 -9.78
CA HIS A 82 -17.03 10.07 -8.66
C HIS A 82 -16.69 8.59 -8.88
N SER A 83 -15.42 8.27 -8.78
CA SER A 83 -14.94 6.89 -8.75
C SER A 83 -15.14 6.30 -7.35
N ALA A 84 -15.41 5.00 -7.29
CA ALA A 84 -15.40 4.25 -6.03
C ALA A 84 -14.06 3.56 -5.76
N HIS A 85 -13.00 3.97 -6.47
CA HIS A 85 -11.68 3.36 -6.35
C HIS A 85 -10.68 4.31 -5.70
N VAL A 86 -9.83 3.75 -4.87
CA VAL A 86 -8.62 4.37 -4.34
C VAL A 86 -7.42 3.62 -4.90
N ALA A 87 -6.49 4.32 -5.52
CA ALA A 87 -5.25 3.71 -5.99
C ALA A 87 -4.26 3.60 -4.83
N VAL A 88 -3.66 2.41 -4.65
CA VAL A 88 -2.70 2.13 -3.59
C VAL A 88 -1.43 1.59 -4.23
N LEU A 89 -0.34 2.37 -4.20
CA LEU A 89 0.95 1.97 -4.75
C LEU A 89 1.87 1.47 -3.63
N ILE A 90 2.32 0.23 -3.78
CA ILE A 90 3.25 -0.42 -2.87
C ILE A 90 4.46 -0.95 -3.63
N PRO A 91 5.63 -1.06 -2.99
CA PRO A 91 6.81 -1.54 -3.69
C PRO A 91 6.76 -3.03 -4.07
N MET A 92 6.20 -3.89 -3.22
CA MET A 92 6.28 -5.34 -3.43
C MET A 92 5.19 -6.11 -2.69
N LEU A 93 4.55 -7.08 -3.36
CA LEU A 93 3.55 -7.96 -2.72
C LEU A 93 4.18 -9.10 -1.92
N SER A 94 5.37 -9.55 -2.33
CA SER A 94 6.06 -10.66 -1.64
C SER A 94 6.65 -10.27 -0.28
N ASN A 95 6.74 -8.98 0.04
CA ASN A 95 7.19 -8.53 1.35
C ASN A 95 6.00 -8.50 2.33
N ALA A 96 6.05 -9.35 3.34
CA ALA A 96 5.01 -9.48 4.37
C ALA A 96 4.68 -8.16 5.09
N LEU A 97 5.61 -7.20 5.08
CA LEU A 97 5.40 -5.85 5.60
C LEU A 97 4.14 -5.17 5.02
N PHE A 98 3.89 -5.37 3.72
CA PHE A 98 2.76 -4.72 3.04
C PHE A 98 1.44 -5.47 3.18
N VAL A 99 1.45 -6.74 3.62
CA VAL A 99 0.22 -7.54 3.79
C VAL A 99 -0.67 -6.92 4.86
N ASP A 100 -0.15 -6.75 6.08
CA ASP A 100 -0.91 -6.18 7.20
C ASP A 100 -1.37 -4.75 6.92
N LEU A 101 -0.51 -3.95 6.27
CA LEU A 101 -0.83 -2.59 5.86
C LEU A 101 -2.00 -2.56 4.88
N LEU A 102 -1.95 -3.38 3.82
CA LEU A 102 -2.99 -3.45 2.79
C LEU A 102 -4.32 -3.98 3.35
N GLU A 103 -4.28 -4.95 4.26
CA GLU A 103 -5.47 -5.49 4.89
C GLU A 103 -6.23 -4.40 5.64
N GLU A 104 -5.53 -3.59 6.44
CA GLU A 104 -6.13 -2.50 7.19
C GLU A 104 -6.61 -1.35 6.29
N VAL A 105 -5.86 -1.03 5.24
CA VAL A 105 -6.28 -0.07 4.20
C VAL A 105 -7.58 -0.55 3.56
N GLN A 106 -7.61 -1.80 3.10
CA GLN A 106 -8.80 -2.37 2.45
C GLN A 106 -10.01 -2.41 3.39
N ARG A 107 -9.81 -2.84 4.63
CA ARG A 107 -10.88 -2.89 5.63
C ARG A 107 -11.51 -1.52 5.85
N THR A 108 -10.67 -0.50 6.02
CA THR A 108 -11.11 0.88 6.28
C THR A 108 -11.81 1.49 5.07
N LEU A 109 -11.24 1.35 3.87
CA LEU A 109 -11.81 1.88 2.63
C LEU A 109 -13.14 1.18 2.28
N ARG A 110 -13.19 -0.16 2.44
CA ARG A 110 -14.39 -0.95 2.13
C ARG A 110 -15.56 -0.60 3.04
N ALA A 111 -15.33 -0.32 4.32
CA ALA A 111 -16.35 0.16 5.25
C ALA A 111 -16.96 1.50 4.81
N ALA A 112 -16.20 2.32 4.09
CA ALA A 112 -16.65 3.59 3.49
C ALA A 112 -17.18 3.46 2.05
N GLY A 113 -17.26 2.23 1.49
CA GLY A 113 -17.79 1.96 0.15
C GLY A 113 -16.78 2.12 -0.99
N TYR A 114 -15.49 2.21 -0.68
CA TYR A 114 -14.40 2.28 -1.67
C TYR A 114 -13.69 0.95 -1.85
N GLN A 115 -13.14 0.74 -3.04
CA GLN A 115 -12.29 -0.40 -3.39
C GLN A 115 -10.86 0.08 -3.64
N SER A 116 -9.86 -0.69 -3.23
CA SER A 116 -8.46 -0.40 -3.54
C SER A 116 -8.05 -1.04 -4.87
N LEU A 117 -7.38 -0.26 -5.74
CA LEU A 117 -6.64 -0.74 -6.90
C LEU A 117 -5.16 -0.72 -6.53
N ILE A 118 -4.56 -1.91 -6.40
CA ILE A 118 -3.17 -2.05 -5.98
C ILE A 118 -2.27 -2.02 -7.21
N GLY A 119 -1.27 -1.13 -7.19
CA GLY A 119 -0.15 -1.11 -8.11
C GLY A 119 1.14 -1.51 -7.41
N VAL A 120 1.99 -2.28 -8.08
CA VAL A 120 3.29 -2.72 -7.55
C VAL A 120 4.40 -2.04 -8.33
N THR A 121 5.28 -1.33 -7.63
CA THR A 121 6.30 -0.45 -8.25
C THR A 121 7.69 -1.08 -8.30
N HIS A 122 7.90 -2.24 -7.71
CA HIS A 122 9.18 -2.98 -7.60
C HIS A 122 10.37 -2.12 -7.13
N TYR A 123 10.12 -1.06 -6.36
CA TYR A 123 11.10 -0.04 -5.98
C TYR A 123 11.70 0.72 -7.19
N ASP A 124 11.07 0.64 -8.36
CA ASP A 124 11.50 1.34 -9.56
C ASP A 124 10.73 2.65 -9.74
N ILE A 125 11.48 3.75 -9.85
CA ILE A 125 10.91 5.11 -9.97
C ILE A 125 10.16 5.29 -11.30
N GLY A 126 10.64 4.65 -12.37
CA GLY A 126 10.01 4.70 -13.69
C GLY A 126 8.71 3.92 -13.73
N GLU A 127 8.70 2.72 -13.13
CA GLU A 127 7.46 1.92 -12.97
C GLU A 127 6.43 2.67 -12.11
N GLU A 128 6.85 3.32 -11.02
CA GLU A 128 5.95 4.11 -10.20
C GLU A 128 5.26 5.21 -11.01
N GLU A 129 6.02 5.96 -11.81
CA GLU A 129 5.47 7.03 -12.65
C GLU A 129 4.47 6.49 -13.69
N GLN A 130 4.84 5.40 -14.37
CA GLN A 130 3.96 4.77 -15.36
C GLN A 130 2.67 4.25 -14.72
N LEU A 131 2.77 3.50 -13.65
CA LEU A 131 1.61 2.98 -12.91
C LEU A 131 0.71 4.11 -12.41
N LEU A 132 1.29 5.18 -11.90
CA LEU A 132 0.50 6.33 -11.46
C LEU A 132 -0.26 6.98 -12.61
N ARG A 133 0.36 7.13 -13.79
CA ARG A 133 -0.33 7.62 -15.00
C ARG A 133 -1.50 6.73 -15.39
N GLU A 134 -1.31 5.41 -15.36
CA GLU A 134 -2.34 4.42 -15.66
C GLU A 134 -3.50 4.48 -14.64
N GLN A 135 -3.17 4.54 -13.35
CA GLN A 135 -4.16 4.63 -12.27
C GLN A 135 -4.98 5.93 -12.38
N LEU A 136 -4.36 7.05 -12.69
CA LEU A 136 -5.05 8.35 -12.86
C LEU A 136 -6.04 8.34 -14.03
N GLN A 137 -5.83 7.52 -15.09
CA GLN A 137 -6.80 7.35 -16.18
C GLN A 137 -8.14 6.79 -15.68
N HIS A 138 -8.11 5.99 -14.60
CA HIS A 138 -9.31 5.45 -13.97
C HIS A 138 -10.00 6.45 -13.02
N ARG A 139 -9.49 7.69 -12.92
CA ARG A 139 -9.99 8.77 -12.07
C ARG A 139 -10.25 8.31 -10.63
N PRO A 140 -9.23 7.83 -9.93
CA PRO A 140 -9.40 7.36 -8.56
C PRO A 140 -9.90 8.50 -7.67
N ALA A 141 -10.67 8.16 -6.64
CA ALA A 141 -11.15 9.12 -5.65
C ALA A 141 -10.02 9.60 -4.72
N GLY A 142 -8.97 8.80 -4.58
CA GLY A 142 -7.81 9.10 -3.75
C GLY A 142 -6.61 8.24 -4.12
N LEU A 143 -5.44 8.66 -3.67
CA LEU A 143 -4.15 7.99 -3.86
C LEU A 143 -3.53 7.66 -2.50
N MET A 144 -2.95 6.49 -2.39
CA MET A 144 -2.07 6.10 -1.28
C MET A 144 -0.77 5.59 -1.87
N VAL A 145 0.36 6.13 -1.45
CA VAL A 145 1.66 5.85 -2.06
C VAL A 145 2.71 5.59 -0.98
N THR A 146 3.53 4.56 -1.14
CA THR A 146 4.53 4.17 -0.13
C THR A 146 5.78 5.02 -0.26
N GLY A 147 6.25 5.60 0.85
CA GLY A 147 7.46 6.42 0.91
C GLY A 147 7.28 7.85 0.38
N LEU A 148 8.38 8.61 0.40
CA LEU A 148 8.43 10.01 -0.03
C LEU A 148 9.40 10.23 -1.20
N ASP A 149 10.29 9.27 -1.45
CA ASP A 149 11.29 9.37 -2.51
C ASP A 149 10.67 9.08 -3.88
N ARG A 150 10.53 10.12 -4.68
CA ARG A 150 9.92 10.09 -6.01
C ARG A 150 10.63 11.02 -6.96
N SER A 151 10.52 10.73 -8.27
CA SER A 151 10.94 11.68 -9.28
C SER A 151 10.17 12.99 -9.18
N GLU A 152 10.76 14.07 -9.67
CA GLU A 152 10.06 15.35 -9.76
C GLU A 152 8.82 15.23 -10.66
N ALA A 153 8.90 14.44 -11.72
CA ALA A 153 7.78 14.18 -12.62
C ALA A 153 6.62 13.48 -11.88
N THR A 154 6.89 12.48 -11.05
CA THR A 154 5.86 11.80 -10.24
C THR A 154 5.24 12.75 -9.22
N ARG A 155 6.04 13.58 -8.53
CA ARG A 155 5.52 14.61 -7.62
C ARG A 155 4.61 15.61 -8.32
N ALA A 156 5.05 16.10 -9.48
CA ALA A 156 4.26 17.02 -10.29
C ALA A 156 2.94 16.37 -10.78
N LEU A 157 2.98 15.11 -11.18
CA LEU A 157 1.81 14.36 -11.61
C LEU A 157 0.77 14.21 -10.48
N ILE A 158 1.19 13.87 -9.27
CA ILE A 158 0.31 13.82 -8.09
C ILE A 158 -0.30 15.18 -7.83
N ALA A 159 0.50 16.24 -7.77
CA ALA A 159 0.03 17.59 -7.48
C ALA A 159 -0.96 18.12 -8.55
N GLN A 160 -0.66 17.90 -9.83
CA GLN A 160 -1.51 18.35 -10.94
C GLN A 160 -2.81 17.54 -11.09
N SER A 161 -2.84 16.29 -10.61
CA SER A 161 -4.02 15.44 -10.68
C SER A 161 -5.19 16.00 -9.88
N GLY A 162 -4.94 16.80 -8.85
CA GLY A 162 -5.95 17.28 -7.91
C GLY A 162 -6.57 16.16 -7.05
N VAL A 163 -6.09 14.93 -7.16
CA VAL A 163 -6.56 13.79 -6.38
C VAL A 163 -5.92 13.81 -4.99
N PRO A 164 -6.69 13.71 -3.90
CA PRO A 164 -6.12 13.60 -2.56
C PRO A 164 -5.12 12.46 -2.46
N CYS A 165 -3.95 12.72 -1.88
CA CYS A 165 -2.86 11.75 -1.76
C CYS A 165 -2.36 11.67 -0.32
N VAL A 166 -2.14 10.44 0.19
CA VAL A 166 -1.52 10.18 1.49
C VAL A 166 -0.31 9.26 1.30
N HIS A 167 0.82 9.68 1.86
CA HIS A 167 2.07 8.93 1.86
C HIS A 167 2.14 7.98 3.06
N LEU A 168 2.66 6.76 2.83
CA LEU A 168 2.70 5.67 3.80
C LEU A 168 4.13 5.39 4.28
N MET A 169 4.29 4.97 5.53
CA MET A 169 5.51 4.42 6.11
C MET A 169 6.65 5.43 6.35
N GLU A 170 6.45 6.71 6.06
CA GLU A 170 7.40 7.80 6.32
C GLU A 170 6.66 9.06 6.78
N LEU A 171 7.39 10.00 7.36
CA LEU A 171 6.86 11.27 7.82
C LEU A 171 7.38 12.40 6.93
N SER A 172 6.48 13.23 6.42
CA SER A 172 6.83 14.42 5.62
C SER A 172 6.84 15.67 6.47
N GLU A 173 7.88 16.47 6.31
CA GLU A 173 7.96 17.82 6.85
C GLU A 173 7.51 18.89 5.83
N VAL A 174 7.19 18.47 4.61
CA VAL A 174 6.81 19.36 3.52
C VAL A 174 5.37 19.83 3.70
N PRO A 175 5.09 21.13 3.76
CA PRO A 175 3.74 21.65 3.86
C PRO A 175 2.84 21.17 2.71
N GLY A 176 1.62 20.74 3.04
CA GLY A 176 0.65 20.25 2.06
C GLY A 176 0.83 18.78 1.64
N VAL A 177 1.86 18.10 2.15
CA VAL A 177 2.06 16.67 1.96
C VAL A 177 1.51 15.91 3.17
N TYR A 178 0.52 15.05 2.92
CA TYR A 178 -0.09 14.22 3.95
C TYR A 178 0.66 12.89 4.07
N SER A 179 1.01 12.50 5.29
CA SER A 179 1.77 11.28 5.53
C SER A 179 1.39 10.60 6.84
N VAL A 180 1.49 9.28 6.85
CA VAL A 180 1.35 8.45 8.06
C VAL A 180 2.47 7.44 8.06
N GLY A 181 3.30 7.47 9.11
CA GLY A 181 4.46 6.60 9.19
C GLY A 181 5.19 6.76 10.51
N PHE A 182 6.50 6.63 10.47
CA PHE A 182 7.39 6.80 11.62
C PHE A 182 8.81 7.11 11.14
N SER A 183 9.67 7.59 12.05
CA SER A 183 11.08 7.85 11.74
C SER A 183 11.87 6.54 11.64
N GLN A 184 12.24 6.14 10.43
CA GLN A 184 13.08 4.97 10.17
C GLN A 184 14.47 5.10 10.84
N ALA A 185 15.04 6.31 10.82
CA ALA A 185 16.33 6.58 11.42
C ALA A 185 16.30 6.48 12.95
N ASP A 186 15.26 7.02 13.61
CA ASP A 186 15.16 6.98 15.07
C ASP A 186 14.84 5.56 15.57
N ALA A 187 14.04 4.82 14.82
CA ALA A 187 13.76 3.41 15.09
C ALA A 187 15.06 2.56 15.03
N ALA A 188 15.87 2.77 14.00
CA ALA A 188 17.17 2.12 13.85
C ALA A 188 18.18 2.56 14.93
N ALA A 189 18.18 3.85 15.27
CA ALA A 189 19.00 4.36 16.37
C ALA A 189 18.63 3.71 17.71
N THR A 190 17.35 3.50 17.98
CA THR A 190 16.88 2.82 19.19
C THR A 190 17.39 1.38 19.27
N LEU A 191 17.32 0.62 18.16
CA LEU A 191 17.88 -0.73 18.11
C LEU A 191 19.41 -0.73 18.29
N THR A 192 20.11 0.24 17.68
CA THR A 192 21.57 0.36 17.80
C THR A 192 21.99 0.67 19.25
N ARG A 193 21.28 1.59 19.93
CA ARG A 193 21.50 1.87 21.36
C ARG A 193 21.28 0.64 22.22
N HIS A 194 20.27 -0.17 21.91
CA HIS A 194 20.08 -1.45 22.61
C HIS A 194 21.30 -2.36 22.46
N LEU A 195 21.80 -2.58 21.24
CA LEU A 195 22.99 -3.41 21.02
C LEU A 195 24.22 -2.88 21.78
N LEU A 196 24.42 -1.55 21.75
CA LEU A 196 25.49 -0.88 22.51
C LEU A 196 25.33 -1.08 24.03
N SER A 197 24.09 -0.99 24.56
CA SER A 197 23.81 -1.21 25.98
C SER A 197 24.04 -2.67 26.43
N ARG A 198 23.96 -3.63 25.48
CA ARG A 198 24.33 -5.05 25.70
C ARG A 198 25.83 -5.29 25.61
N GLY A 199 26.63 -4.23 25.52
CA GLY A 199 28.10 -4.31 25.46
C GLY A 199 28.66 -4.58 24.06
N ARG A 200 27.83 -4.63 23.01
CA ARG A 200 28.29 -4.84 21.64
C ARG A 200 28.98 -3.57 21.12
N ARG A 201 30.13 -3.72 20.46
CA ARG A 201 30.94 -2.58 19.97
C ARG A 201 31.27 -2.67 18.48
N ARG A 202 31.41 -3.88 17.94
CA ARG A 202 31.69 -4.12 16.52
C ARG A 202 30.40 -4.60 15.84
N ILE A 203 29.49 -3.66 15.65
CA ILE A 203 28.15 -3.91 15.13
C ILE A 203 28.16 -3.68 13.62
N ALA A 204 27.95 -4.74 12.83
CA ALA A 204 27.76 -4.62 11.39
C ALA A 204 26.33 -4.16 11.06
N PHE A 205 26.19 -3.40 10.00
CA PHE A 205 24.90 -3.11 9.36
C PHE A 205 24.82 -3.91 8.06
N ALA A 206 23.89 -4.84 7.97
CA ALA A 206 23.69 -5.68 6.80
C ALA A 206 22.36 -5.35 6.13
N ALA A 207 22.40 -4.91 4.88
CA ALA A 207 21.23 -4.41 4.17
C ALA A 207 21.12 -4.97 2.75
N ALA A 208 19.88 -5.22 2.35
CA ALA A 208 19.47 -5.55 1.00
C ALA A 208 18.43 -4.55 0.49
N GLN A 209 18.15 -4.59 -0.81
CA GLN A 209 17.10 -3.74 -1.42
C GLN A 209 17.29 -2.25 -1.08
N LEU A 210 18.41 -1.69 -1.26
CA LEU A 210 18.88 -0.38 -0.78
C LEU A 210 17.94 0.80 -1.06
N ASP A 211 16.67 0.64 -0.72
CA ASP A 211 15.63 1.66 -0.80
C ASP A 211 15.85 2.78 0.24
N PRO A 212 15.24 3.96 0.07
CA PRO A 212 15.46 5.13 0.93
C PRO A 212 15.23 4.85 2.42
N ARG A 213 14.22 4.04 2.78
CA ARG A 213 13.93 3.69 4.18
C ARG A 213 15.04 2.83 4.78
N THR A 214 15.58 1.88 4.00
CA THR A 214 16.77 1.10 4.37
C THR A 214 17.97 2.01 4.60
N MET A 215 18.16 3.02 3.75
CA MET A 215 19.26 3.99 3.89
C MET A 215 19.06 4.93 5.09
N GLN A 216 17.84 5.30 5.43
CA GLN A 216 17.53 6.04 6.66
C GLN A 216 17.84 5.19 7.91
N ARG A 217 17.56 3.88 7.90
CA ARG A 217 17.95 2.97 8.99
C ARG A 217 19.47 2.92 9.16
N ARG A 218 20.21 2.84 8.05
CA ARG A 218 21.67 2.93 8.07
C ARG A 218 22.14 4.23 8.73
N GLU A 219 21.51 5.35 8.43
CA GLU A 219 21.90 6.62 9.03
C GLU A 219 21.64 6.64 10.54
N GLY A 220 20.53 6.10 11.02
CA GLY A 220 20.27 5.93 12.45
C GLY A 220 21.33 5.07 13.14
N TRP A 221 21.73 3.94 12.53
CA TRP A 221 22.80 3.08 13.01
C TRP A 221 24.16 3.82 13.03
N ARG A 222 24.51 4.53 11.96
CA ARG A 222 25.73 5.34 11.89
C ARG A 222 25.80 6.40 12.97
N ARG A 223 24.71 7.12 13.17
CA ARG A 223 24.60 8.20 14.14
C ARG A 223 24.93 7.71 15.54
N GLU A 224 24.35 6.62 15.98
CA GLU A 224 24.57 6.06 17.31
C GLU A 224 25.99 5.49 17.49
N LEU A 225 26.53 4.81 16.49
CA LEU A 225 27.91 4.29 16.57
C LEU A 225 28.96 5.41 16.54
N LYS A 226 28.76 6.47 15.75
CA LYS A 226 29.62 7.65 15.78
C LYS A 226 29.61 8.32 17.15
N ALA A 227 28.42 8.51 17.73
CA ALA A 227 28.29 9.07 19.08
C ALA A 227 28.97 8.21 20.15
N ALA A 228 28.97 6.88 19.99
CA ALA A 228 29.63 5.94 20.90
C ALA A 228 31.14 5.71 20.60
N GLY A 229 31.70 6.37 19.58
CA GLY A 229 33.10 6.14 19.14
C GLY A 229 33.36 4.72 18.61
N ALA A 230 32.33 4.03 18.14
CA ALA A 230 32.37 2.63 17.70
C ALA A 230 32.10 2.44 16.19
N TYR A 231 31.96 3.52 15.44
CA TYR A 231 31.68 3.45 14.01
C TYR A 231 32.91 2.98 13.22
N ASP A 232 32.69 1.97 12.38
CA ASP A 232 33.67 1.41 11.44
C ASP A 232 32.98 1.23 10.07
N ALA A 233 33.37 2.02 9.08
CA ALA A 233 32.76 2.02 7.75
C ALA A 233 32.91 0.65 7.03
N THR A 234 33.90 -0.17 7.41
CA THR A 234 34.10 -1.50 6.83
C THR A 234 33.05 -2.52 7.27
N LEU A 235 32.19 -2.15 8.23
CA LEU A 235 31.10 -2.97 8.74
C LEU A 235 29.74 -2.64 8.08
N GLU A 236 29.73 -1.85 7.00
CA GLU A 236 28.56 -1.63 6.17
C GLU A 236 28.48 -2.64 5.03
N TRP A 237 27.58 -3.58 5.15
CA TRP A 237 27.31 -4.62 4.15
C TRP A 237 26.06 -4.27 3.37
N LEU A 238 26.24 -3.61 2.20
CA LEU A 238 25.17 -3.09 1.38
C LEU A 238 25.06 -3.91 0.09
N ASN A 239 23.94 -4.63 -0.08
CA ASN A 239 23.66 -5.45 -1.24
C ASN A 239 22.43 -4.90 -1.97
N PRO A 240 22.49 -4.52 -3.26
CA PRO A 240 21.34 -4.01 -4.00
C PRO A 240 20.31 -5.10 -4.35
N ALA A 241 20.65 -6.38 -4.21
CA ALA A 241 19.73 -7.47 -4.52
C ALA A 241 18.47 -7.45 -3.62
N PRO A 242 17.35 -8.04 -4.08
CA PRO A 242 16.16 -8.21 -3.26
C PRO A 242 16.44 -8.95 -1.96
N SER A 243 15.77 -8.53 -0.89
CA SER A 243 15.87 -9.18 0.41
C SER A 243 15.35 -10.61 0.37
N SER A 244 16.05 -11.52 1.05
CA SER A 244 15.62 -12.92 1.22
C SER A 244 16.31 -13.60 2.39
N LEU A 245 15.70 -14.70 2.90
CA LEU A 245 16.32 -15.58 3.89
C LEU A 245 17.68 -16.10 3.41
N ALA A 246 17.79 -16.51 2.14
CA ALA A 246 19.03 -17.04 1.58
C ALA A 246 20.16 -16.00 1.61
N LEU A 247 19.87 -14.76 1.22
CA LEU A 247 20.84 -13.67 1.25
C LEU A 247 21.28 -13.35 2.69
N GLY A 248 20.35 -13.37 3.65
CA GLY A 248 20.67 -13.17 5.06
C GLY A 248 21.66 -14.21 5.61
N GLY A 249 21.47 -15.48 5.24
CA GLY A 249 22.42 -16.55 5.55
C GLY A 249 23.79 -16.33 4.94
N GLN A 250 23.86 -15.99 3.65
CA GLN A 250 25.13 -15.69 2.95
C GLN A 250 25.85 -14.49 3.57
N MET A 251 25.15 -13.45 3.94
CA MET A 251 25.75 -12.29 4.61
C MET A 251 26.33 -12.65 5.96
N LEU A 252 25.67 -13.51 6.74
CA LEU A 252 26.22 -13.99 8.00
C LEU A 252 27.52 -14.76 7.77
N GLU A 253 27.54 -15.72 6.83
CA GLU A 253 28.72 -16.52 6.49
C GLU A 253 29.92 -15.63 6.15
N GLN A 254 29.72 -14.65 5.26
CA GLN A 254 30.75 -13.69 4.86
C GLN A 254 31.24 -12.82 6.04
N ILE A 255 30.33 -12.38 6.91
CA ILE A 255 30.70 -11.56 8.08
C ILE A 255 31.51 -12.38 9.10
N LEU A 256 31.24 -13.67 9.24
CA LEU A 256 32.00 -14.57 10.13
C LEU A 256 33.43 -14.79 9.67
N GLU A 257 33.72 -14.65 8.37
CA GLU A 257 35.08 -14.80 7.79
C GLU A 257 35.99 -13.57 8.03
N LEU A 258 35.45 -12.48 8.57
CA LEU A 258 36.23 -11.28 8.82
C LEU A 258 37.36 -11.54 9.83
N LYS A 259 38.58 -11.05 9.54
CA LYS A 259 39.75 -11.20 10.40
C LYS A 259 39.56 -10.66 11.83
N ARG A 260 38.75 -9.57 11.93
CA ARG A 260 38.35 -9.04 13.23
C ARG A 260 36.90 -9.42 13.48
N PRO A 261 36.60 -10.21 14.52
CA PRO A 261 35.26 -10.66 14.79
C PRO A 261 34.27 -9.50 15.00
N VAL A 262 33.13 -9.59 14.34
CA VAL A 262 31.95 -8.79 14.62
C VAL A 262 31.23 -9.40 15.82
N ASP A 263 30.67 -8.57 16.70
CA ASP A 263 29.98 -9.02 17.92
C ASP A 263 28.46 -8.88 17.84
N ALA A 264 27.98 -8.11 16.85
CA ALA A 264 26.56 -8.02 16.52
C ALA A 264 26.32 -7.66 15.05
N ILE A 265 25.19 -8.09 14.51
CA ILE A 265 24.72 -7.66 13.19
C ILE A 265 23.32 -7.06 13.35
N PHE A 266 23.16 -5.84 12.85
CA PHE A 266 21.86 -5.23 12.60
C PHE A 266 21.48 -5.45 11.14
N PHE A 267 20.58 -6.39 10.88
CA PHE A 267 19.98 -6.57 9.56
C PHE A 267 18.87 -5.54 9.31
N CYS A 268 18.87 -4.93 8.14
CA CYS A 268 17.93 -3.88 7.80
C CYS A 268 16.45 -4.34 7.79
N ASN A 269 16.20 -5.65 7.75
CA ASN A 269 14.88 -6.26 7.87
C ASN A 269 14.95 -7.68 8.44
N ASP A 270 13.79 -8.21 8.82
CA ASP A 270 13.69 -9.52 9.46
C ASP A 270 13.92 -10.68 8.49
N ASP A 271 13.63 -10.54 7.20
CA ASP A 271 13.92 -11.60 6.22
C ASP A 271 15.40 -11.98 6.26
N LEU A 272 16.28 -10.98 6.23
CA LEU A 272 17.71 -11.19 6.34
C LEU A 272 18.10 -11.76 7.71
N ALA A 273 17.55 -11.19 8.79
CA ALA A 273 17.88 -11.61 10.16
C ALA A 273 17.44 -13.05 10.44
N GLN A 274 16.25 -13.45 10.00
CA GLN A 274 15.73 -14.82 10.11
C GLN A 274 16.61 -15.78 9.30
N GLY A 275 17.00 -15.41 8.09
CA GLY A 275 17.94 -16.19 7.26
C GLY A 275 19.29 -16.37 7.93
N ALA A 276 19.81 -15.33 8.55
CA ALA A 276 21.06 -15.39 9.33
C ALA A 276 20.94 -16.29 10.56
N LEU A 277 19.82 -16.25 11.31
CA LEU A 277 19.57 -17.15 12.43
C LEU A 277 19.53 -18.62 11.99
N LEU A 278 18.86 -18.91 10.87
CA LEU A 278 18.84 -20.26 10.31
C LEU A 278 20.22 -20.73 9.86
N ALA A 279 21.04 -19.84 9.29
CA ALA A 279 22.42 -20.15 8.94
C ALA A 279 23.29 -20.35 10.19
N ALA A 280 23.15 -19.51 11.22
CA ALA A 280 23.84 -19.66 12.50
C ALA A 280 23.56 -21.03 13.12
N LEU A 281 22.32 -21.48 13.12
CA LEU A 281 21.93 -22.80 13.61
C LEU A 281 22.62 -23.92 12.83
N ARG A 282 22.63 -23.85 11.47
CA ARG A 282 23.32 -24.85 10.62
C ARG A 282 24.83 -24.91 10.85
N LEU A 283 25.45 -23.76 11.14
CA LEU A 283 26.88 -23.61 11.33
C LEU A 283 27.33 -23.85 12.79
N GLY A 284 26.39 -24.06 13.71
CA GLY A 284 26.69 -24.20 15.14
C GLY A 284 27.22 -22.91 15.79
N VAL A 285 26.86 -21.75 15.24
CA VAL A 285 27.25 -20.43 15.77
C VAL A 285 26.30 -20.04 16.90
N ALA A 286 26.86 -19.86 18.09
CA ALA A 286 26.08 -19.46 19.27
C ALA A 286 25.56 -18.02 19.12
N VAL A 287 24.26 -17.83 19.20
CA VAL A 287 23.55 -16.53 19.20
C VAL A 287 22.78 -16.43 20.52
N PRO A 288 22.98 -15.40 21.34
CA PRO A 288 23.77 -14.19 21.09
C PRO A 288 25.21 -14.23 21.55
N GLU A 289 25.74 -15.34 22.15
CA GLU A 289 27.01 -15.39 22.87
C GLU A 289 28.19 -15.05 21.97
N ARG A 290 28.26 -15.68 20.78
CA ARG A 290 29.32 -15.41 19.80
C ARG A 290 29.03 -14.17 18.98
N ILE A 291 27.76 -13.98 18.56
CA ILE A 291 27.31 -12.87 17.74
C ILE A 291 25.82 -12.59 17.98
N ALA A 292 25.48 -11.36 18.33
CA ALA A 292 24.09 -10.95 18.45
C ALA A 292 23.50 -10.66 17.07
N ILE A 293 22.23 -11.01 16.87
CA ILE A 293 21.52 -10.77 15.61
C ILE A 293 20.24 -10.00 15.91
N ALA A 294 20.04 -8.87 15.20
CA ALA A 294 18.85 -8.05 15.32
C ALA A 294 18.28 -7.75 13.93
N GLY A 295 16.95 -7.66 13.86
CA GLY A 295 16.19 -7.39 12.64
C GLY A 295 15.39 -6.10 12.71
N PHE A 296 14.47 -5.93 11.76
CA PHE A 296 13.59 -4.76 11.66
C PHE A 296 12.29 -5.15 10.95
N ASN A 297 11.16 -4.75 11.47
CA ASN A 297 9.75 -4.87 11.08
C ASN A 297 8.90 -5.78 11.98
N ASP A 298 9.47 -6.66 12.79
CA ASP A 298 8.76 -7.69 13.58
C ASP A 298 7.82 -8.52 12.69
N LEU A 299 8.39 -9.09 11.62
CA LEU A 299 7.64 -9.95 10.70
C LEU A 299 7.23 -11.26 11.37
N THR A 300 6.20 -11.88 10.80
CA THR A 300 5.70 -13.20 11.23
C THR A 300 6.84 -14.21 11.38
N GLY A 301 6.85 -14.92 12.49
CA GLY A 301 7.88 -15.90 12.82
C GLY A 301 9.10 -15.33 13.54
N SER A 302 9.28 -14.02 13.66
CA SER A 302 10.41 -13.43 14.37
C SER A 302 10.49 -13.88 15.85
N ASP A 303 9.38 -14.05 16.50
CA ASP A 303 9.25 -14.53 17.88
C ASP A 303 9.38 -16.05 18.02
N GLN A 304 9.25 -16.81 16.92
CA GLN A 304 9.37 -18.26 16.86
C GLN A 304 10.75 -18.75 16.39
N MET A 305 11.66 -17.84 16.06
CA MET A 305 13.04 -18.20 15.73
C MET A 305 13.76 -18.76 16.95
N LEU A 306 14.85 -19.52 16.71
CA LEU A 306 15.74 -20.07 17.74
C LEU A 306 17.16 -19.55 17.53
N PRO A 307 17.58 -18.58 18.40
CA PRO A 307 16.82 -17.87 19.44
C PRO A 307 15.78 -16.89 18.86
N ALA A 308 14.73 -16.53 19.64
CA ALA A 308 13.73 -15.56 19.23
C ALA A 308 14.36 -14.21 18.87
N LEU A 309 13.99 -13.65 17.72
CA LEU A 309 14.64 -12.48 17.11
C LEU A 309 14.27 -11.17 17.80
N THR A 310 15.28 -10.43 18.28
CA THR A 310 15.17 -9.03 18.66
C THR A 310 14.99 -8.19 17.40
N THR A 311 13.97 -7.34 17.37
CA THR A 311 13.62 -6.55 16.17
C THR A 311 12.86 -5.28 16.55
N VAL A 312 12.70 -4.35 15.61
CA VAL A 312 11.80 -3.21 15.77
C VAL A 312 10.45 -3.56 15.17
N ARG A 313 9.40 -3.56 16.00
CA ARG A 313 8.02 -3.66 15.53
C ARG A 313 7.59 -2.34 14.89
N THR A 314 7.19 -2.42 13.64
CA THR A 314 6.63 -1.31 12.87
C THR A 314 5.10 -1.40 12.89
N PRO A 315 4.37 -0.29 13.09
CA PRO A 315 2.91 -0.28 13.29
C PRO A 315 2.17 -0.33 11.94
N ARG A 316 2.38 -1.38 11.16
CA ARG A 316 1.90 -1.52 9.78
C ARG A 316 0.39 -1.37 9.64
N GLY A 317 -0.35 -2.08 10.50
CA GLY A 317 -1.82 -2.02 10.51
C GLY A 317 -2.32 -0.64 10.91
N GLU A 318 -1.74 -0.05 11.95
CA GLU A 318 -2.09 1.29 12.45
C GLU A 318 -1.82 2.36 11.37
N VAL A 319 -0.69 2.27 10.68
CA VAL A 319 -0.35 3.14 9.54
C VAL A 319 -1.40 3.00 8.45
N GLY A 320 -1.74 1.75 8.05
CA GLY A 320 -2.75 1.50 7.02
C GLY A 320 -4.12 2.08 7.38
N ALA A 321 -4.59 1.81 8.59
CA ALA A 321 -5.88 2.30 9.07
C ALA A 321 -5.92 3.83 9.22
N ALA A 322 -4.87 4.44 9.79
CA ALA A 322 -4.80 5.89 9.99
C ALA A 322 -4.72 6.63 8.64
N ALA A 323 -3.89 6.14 7.72
CA ALA A 323 -3.75 6.72 6.39
C ALA A 323 -5.05 6.63 5.57
N ALA A 324 -5.76 5.50 5.64
CA ALA A 324 -7.05 5.36 4.97
C ALA A 324 -8.11 6.32 5.56
N ARG A 325 -8.14 6.49 6.88
CA ARG A 325 -9.03 7.49 7.51
C ARG A 325 -8.67 8.91 7.10
N MET A 326 -7.38 9.27 7.09
CA MET A 326 -6.89 10.58 6.64
C MET A 326 -7.31 10.83 5.19
N LEU A 327 -7.10 9.85 4.30
CA LEU A 327 -7.49 9.97 2.90
C LEU A 327 -9.01 10.17 2.75
N LEU A 328 -9.83 9.42 3.48
CA LEU A 328 -11.28 9.56 3.47
C LEU A 328 -11.73 10.96 3.93
N ALA A 329 -11.08 11.56 4.92
CA ALA A 329 -11.35 12.93 5.35
C ALA A 329 -11.01 13.93 4.24
N LEU A 330 -9.85 13.80 3.61
CA LEU A 330 -9.44 14.63 2.47
C LEU A 330 -10.41 14.52 1.29
N MET A 331 -10.86 13.31 0.95
CA MET A 331 -11.83 13.06 -0.12
C MET A 331 -13.20 13.70 0.15
N ARG A 332 -13.56 13.92 1.41
CA ARG A 332 -14.78 14.63 1.82
C ARG A 332 -14.59 16.15 1.93
N GLY A 333 -13.37 16.65 1.70
CA GLY A 333 -13.03 18.06 1.89
C GLY A 333 -12.97 18.49 3.36
N GLU A 334 -12.80 17.53 4.27
CA GLU A 334 -12.66 17.80 5.70
C GLU A 334 -11.23 18.27 6.00
N GLY A 335 -11.09 19.20 6.93
CA GLY A 335 -9.78 19.67 7.39
C GLY A 335 -9.04 18.53 8.13
N VAL A 336 -7.76 18.34 7.81
CA VAL A 336 -6.88 17.40 8.52
C VAL A 336 -5.98 18.20 9.47
N ALA A 337 -6.17 18.02 10.78
CA ALA A 337 -5.47 18.79 11.80
C ALA A 337 -3.95 18.51 11.83
N GLN A 338 -3.55 17.26 11.53
CA GLN A 338 -2.16 16.83 11.51
C GLN A 338 -1.84 16.22 10.13
N PRO A 339 -1.17 16.94 9.24
CA PRO A 339 -0.81 16.44 7.92
C PRO A 339 0.23 15.29 7.97
N ALA A 340 1.09 15.25 9.00
CA ALA A 340 2.02 14.17 9.26
C ALA A 340 1.65 13.48 10.60
N VAL A 341 1.28 12.20 10.54
CA VAL A 341 0.91 11.41 11.72
C VAL A 341 2.00 10.41 12.02
N ASP A 342 2.69 10.59 13.14
CA ASP A 342 3.65 9.62 13.65
C ASP A 342 2.93 8.48 14.37
N ALA A 343 2.99 7.29 13.79
CA ALA A 343 2.43 6.08 14.37
C ALA A 343 3.38 5.39 15.37
N GLY A 344 4.59 5.91 15.52
CA GLY A 344 5.63 5.37 16.41
C GLY A 344 6.21 4.04 15.96
N TYR A 345 6.94 3.40 16.86
CA TYR A 345 7.52 2.05 16.70
C TYR A 345 7.81 1.46 18.08
N GLN A 346 8.08 0.16 18.16
CA GLN A 346 8.40 -0.50 19.42
C GLN A 346 9.61 -1.43 19.26
N LEU A 347 10.59 -1.32 20.15
CA LEU A 347 11.70 -2.29 20.21
C LEU A 347 11.22 -3.56 20.92
N MET A 348 11.29 -4.69 20.21
CA MET A 348 10.96 -6.03 20.71
C MET A 348 12.25 -6.73 21.10
N VAL A 349 12.65 -6.61 22.37
CA VAL A 349 13.82 -7.29 22.89
C VAL A 349 13.51 -8.75 23.13
N ARG A 350 14.31 -9.65 22.53
CA ARG A 350 14.18 -11.10 22.64
C ARG A 350 15.57 -11.76 22.84
N ALA A 351 15.66 -13.06 22.62
CA ALA A 351 16.82 -13.86 23.00
C ALA A 351 18.02 -13.75 22.03
N SER A 352 17.87 -13.12 20.85
CA SER A 352 18.97 -13.04 19.87
C SER A 352 19.98 -11.91 20.11
N THR A 353 19.81 -11.10 21.20
CA THR A 353 20.74 -10.00 21.56
C THR A 353 21.09 -9.95 23.03
#